data_b2d6554af822ba8e422e707f37e42e0e
#
_entry.id   b2d6554af822ba8e422e707f37e42e0e
#
_cell.length_a   1.000
_cell.length_b   1.000
_cell.length_c   1.000
_cell.angle_alpha   90.00
_cell.angle_beta   90.00
_cell.angle_gamma   90.00
#
_symmetry.space_group_name_H-M   'P 1'
#
loop_
_entity.id
_entity.type
_entity.pdbx_description
1 polymer ?
#
loop_
_entity_poly.entity_id
_entity_poly.type
_entity_poly.pdbx_seq_one_letter_code
_entity_poly.pdbx_strand_id
1 'polypeptide(L)'
;MLGVALAAAAVSGVFRPPRPSLTPAQIAEQKAIRATKRLLAQQAKVVRAADALVAVTLPQQSSRLSAAPAIPANLFATPLAPVEVLGYVPYWEAPDLTAADLADTSVLAIYGVEVARNGGFLESGPGWAYYADTGYRALTAAAHSAGDRVLFTIATTGEGVISNLTHNPAPTSARLAAAMADAVTSGGFDGVDIDIEGASHTDRAGFVSFVADFVSALRHHGMHKMVVLNCYPQSAGSSTDFFDVAKLAPLVNQIFVMDYDMEQDANSSANAPLTNGDLGLSDVLSLIQYRRVVPASKLVLGIPFYGVDFTTMTGKPGSLTRTESPTVETYSTIAAAGGTPLWDPGSQTVWTRFREGAKWHETWFDDPVSVALKRALASEFHLAGVGAWALGFEGNATGMLEALDGGSPPKRVSVASH
;
A
#
# COMPACT_ATOMS: atom_id res chain seq x y z
N MET A 1 45.99 31.84 -65.43
CA MET A 1 44.57 32.16 -65.50
C MET A 1 43.94 31.93 -64.17
N LEU A 2 43.44 32.97 -63.55
CA LEU A 2 42.87 33.01 -62.20
C LEU A 2 41.57 32.22 -62.13
N GLY A 3 41.43 31.34 -61.12
CA GLY A 3 40.15 30.75 -60.70
C GLY A 3 39.88 31.13 -59.25
N VAL A 4 38.88 32.01 -59.11
CA VAL A 4 38.38 32.50 -57.81
C VAL A 4 37.55 31.42 -57.13
N ALA A 5 37.94 31.02 -55.92
CA ALA A 5 37.14 30.13 -55.07
C ALA A 5 36.16 30.97 -54.25
N LEU A 6 34.85 30.81 -54.51
CA LEU A 6 33.78 31.31 -53.64
C LEU A 6 33.58 30.31 -52.52
N ALA A 7 33.82 30.75 -51.30
CA ALA A 7 33.40 30.05 -50.10
C ALA A 7 31.90 30.25 -49.85
N ALA A 8 31.10 29.18 -50.02
CA ALA A 8 29.69 29.20 -49.61
C ALA A 8 29.59 28.88 -48.14
N ALA A 9 29.21 29.85 -47.31
CA ALA A 9 28.83 29.66 -45.91
C ALA A 9 27.47 28.97 -45.88
N ALA A 10 27.43 27.71 -45.53
CA ALA A 10 26.21 26.99 -45.26
C ALA A 10 25.66 27.44 -43.89
N VAL A 11 24.61 28.26 -43.92
CA VAL A 11 23.77 28.54 -42.75
C VAL A 11 22.88 27.31 -42.53
N SER A 12 23.28 26.42 -41.62
CA SER A 12 22.44 25.31 -41.15
C SER A 12 21.34 25.84 -40.23
N GLY A 13 20.27 26.36 -40.84
CA GLY A 13 19.02 26.57 -40.12
C GLY A 13 18.42 25.23 -39.73
N VAL A 14 18.56 24.85 -38.46
CA VAL A 14 17.86 23.69 -37.91
C VAL A 14 16.35 24.00 -37.97
N PHE A 15 15.70 23.44 -38.98
CA PHE A 15 14.23 23.49 -39.09
C PHE A 15 13.66 22.63 -37.91
N ARG A 16 13.24 23.29 -36.83
CA ARG A 16 12.42 22.66 -35.80
C ARG A 16 11.01 22.56 -36.33
N PRO A 17 10.44 21.36 -36.52
CA PRO A 17 9.04 21.27 -36.90
C PRO A 17 8.19 21.93 -35.78
N PRO A 18 7.08 22.61 -36.16
CA PRO A 18 6.18 23.18 -35.17
C PRO A 18 5.71 22.08 -34.24
N ARG A 19 5.77 22.32 -32.91
CA ARG A 19 5.25 21.37 -31.93
C ARG A 19 3.77 21.12 -32.24
N PRO A 20 3.33 19.85 -32.31
CA PRO A 20 1.92 19.57 -32.55
C PRO A 20 1.07 20.28 -31.51
N SER A 21 -0.01 20.93 -31.93
CA SER A 21 -0.97 21.55 -31.03
C SER A 21 -1.62 20.46 -30.16
N LEU A 22 -1.60 20.67 -28.85
CA LEU A 22 -2.21 19.76 -27.92
C LEU A 22 -3.72 19.69 -28.14
N THR A 23 -4.28 18.48 -28.07
CA THR A 23 -5.72 18.28 -28.11
C THR A 23 -6.39 18.86 -26.85
N PRO A 24 -7.70 19.18 -26.89
CA PRO A 24 -8.41 19.64 -25.70
C PRO A 24 -8.28 18.73 -24.49
N ALA A 25 -8.21 17.40 -24.70
CA ALA A 25 -7.99 16.41 -23.65
C ALA A 25 -6.58 16.53 -23.04
N GLN A 26 -5.55 16.67 -23.86
CA GLN A 26 -4.16 16.87 -23.39
C GLN A 26 -3.98 18.24 -22.70
N ILE A 27 -4.73 19.27 -23.10
CA ILE A 27 -4.74 20.56 -22.41
C ILE A 27 -5.41 20.42 -21.02
N ALA A 28 -6.51 19.68 -20.93
CA ALA A 28 -7.19 19.41 -19.67
C ALA A 28 -6.29 18.60 -18.71
N GLU A 29 -5.63 17.58 -19.22
CA GLU A 29 -4.66 16.77 -18.48
C GLU A 29 -3.48 17.60 -17.98
N GLN A 30 -2.88 18.44 -18.84
CA GLN A 30 -1.81 19.36 -18.40
C GLN A 30 -2.28 20.41 -17.38
N LYS A 31 -3.54 20.85 -17.46
CA LYS A 31 -4.12 21.71 -16.42
C LYS A 31 -4.31 20.98 -15.10
N ALA A 32 -4.77 19.73 -15.14
CA ALA A 32 -4.90 18.87 -13.96
C ALA A 32 -3.52 18.62 -13.32
N ILE A 33 -2.51 18.24 -14.10
CA ILE A 33 -1.13 18.06 -13.63
C ILE A 33 -0.57 19.35 -13.01
N ARG A 34 -0.81 20.53 -13.63
CA ARG A 34 -0.38 21.82 -13.06
C ARG A 34 -1.13 22.18 -11.77
N ALA A 35 -2.42 21.87 -11.68
CA ALA A 35 -3.22 22.04 -10.46
C ALA A 35 -2.71 21.13 -9.34
N THR A 36 -2.44 19.88 -9.65
CA THR A 36 -1.84 18.91 -8.73
C THR A 36 -0.45 19.37 -8.27
N LYS A 37 0.43 19.81 -9.18
CA LYS A 37 1.74 20.37 -8.81
C LYS A 37 1.65 21.62 -7.93
N ARG A 38 0.65 22.50 -8.13
CA ARG A 38 0.41 23.66 -7.27
C ARG A 38 -0.10 23.23 -5.88
N LEU A 39 -0.99 22.25 -5.84
CA LEU A 39 -1.48 21.67 -4.61
C LEU A 39 -0.33 21.00 -3.84
N LEU A 40 0.50 20.21 -4.52
CA LEU A 40 1.72 19.60 -3.97
C LEU A 40 2.71 20.65 -3.44
N ALA A 41 2.90 21.76 -4.15
CA ALA A 41 3.76 22.86 -3.68
C ALA A 41 3.20 23.62 -2.45
N GLN A 42 1.88 23.74 -2.33
CA GLN A 42 1.23 24.26 -1.12
C GLN A 42 1.32 23.25 0.04
N GLN A 43 1.18 21.96 -0.28
CA GLN A 43 1.28 20.86 0.68
C GLN A 43 2.72 20.64 1.15
N ALA A 44 3.73 20.89 0.32
CA ALA A 44 5.14 20.86 0.72
C ALA A 44 5.49 21.81 1.88
N LYS A 45 4.67 22.81 2.16
CA LYS A 45 4.79 23.63 3.38
C LYS A 45 4.21 22.91 4.60
N VAL A 46 3.10 22.19 4.43
CA VAL A 46 2.46 21.40 5.50
C VAL A 46 3.27 20.13 5.75
N VAL A 47 3.77 19.49 4.68
CA VAL A 47 4.70 18.35 4.75
C VAL A 47 5.99 18.73 5.46
N ARG A 48 6.61 19.89 5.16
CA ARG A 48 7.79 20.35 5.91
C ARG A 48 7.51 20.66 7.39
N ALA A 49 6.29 20.99 7.73
CA ALA A 49 5.87 21.13 9.13
C ALA A 49 5.63 19.76 9.77
N ALA A 50 5.07 18.78 9.03
CA ALA A 50 4.97 17.40 9.45
C ALA A 50 6.33 16.69 9.47
N ASP A 51 7.18 16.92 8.48
CA ASP A 51 8.60 16.49 8.46
C ASP A 51 9.40 17.07 9.64
N ALA A 52 9.10 18.28 10.07
CA ALA A 52 9.70 18.86 11.27
C ALA A 52 9.20 18.21 12.57
N LEU A 53 8.00 17.64 12.56
CA LEU A 53 7.40 16.88 13.67
C LEU A 53 7.83 15.40 13.63
N VAL A 54 7.96 14.80 12.45
CA VAL A 54 8.52 13.45 12.22
C VAL A 54 10.05 13.49 12.17
N ALA A 55 10.67 14.64 11.92
CA ALA A 55 12.08 14.90 12.11
C ALA A 55 12.46 14.88 13.61
N VAL A 56 12.19 13.77 14.24
CA VAL A 56 13.17 13.24 15.19
C VAL A 56 14.45 13.19 14.39
N THR A 57 15.33 14.13 14.67
CA THR A 57 16.59 14.42 14.00
C THR A 57 17.34 13.14 13.60
N LEU A 58 16.93 12.52 12.51
CA LEU A 58 17.79 11.61 11.77
C LEU A 58 18.87 12.52 11.19
N PRO A 59 20.15 12.30 11.47
CA PRO A 59 21.20 13.13 10.91
C PRO A 59 21.02 13.13 9.40
N GLN A 60 20.93 14.32 8.80
CA GLN A 60 20.92 14.47 7.35
C GLN A 60 22.22 13.87 6.83
N GLN A 61 22.13 12.65 6.35
CA GLN A 61 23.30 12.00 5.74
C GLN A 61 23.36 12.44 4.28
N SER A 62 24.51 12.99 3.93
CA SER A 62 24.76 13.64 2.65
C SER A 62 24.94 12.68 1.47
N SER A 63 24.72 11.38 1.62
CA SER A 63 24.80 10.42 0.51
C SER A 63 23.74 9.32 0.62
N ARG A 64 23.04 9.05 -0.48
CA ARG A 64 22.10 7.92 -0.65
C ARG A 64 22.75 6.53 -0.53
N LEU A 65 24.04 6.46 -0.23
CA LEU A 65 24.82 5.22 -0.09
C LEU A 65 25.24 4.95 1.35
N SER A 66 24.70 5.68 2.31
CA SER A 66 24.99 5.45 3.72
C SER A 66 24.23 4.21 4.23
N ALA A 67 24.87 3.45 5.12
CA ALA A 67 24.18 2.40 5.85
C ALA A 67 22.92 2.97 6.52
N ALA A 68 21.86 2.20 6.58
CA ALA A 68 20.64 2.64 7.25
C ALA A 68 20.98 3.09 8.70
N PRO A 69 20.46 4.24 9.15
CA PRO A 69 20.79 4.77 10.47
C PRO A 69 20.37 3.77 11.54
N ALA A 70 21.10 3.71 12.63
CA ALA A 70 20.60 3.06 13.84
C ALA A 70 19.35 3.81 14.29
N ILE A 71 18.34 3.07 14.78
CA ILE A 71 17.15 3.67 15.37
C ILE A 71 17.62 4.63 16.47
N PRO A 72 17.23 5.91 16.44
CA PRO A 72 17.52 6.79 17.57
C PRO A 72 16.89 6.20 18.83
N ALA A 73 17.69 5.96 19.87
CA ALA A 73 17.21 5.34 21.11
C ALA A 73 16.05 6.10 21.78
N ASN A 74 15.83 7.35 21.38
CA ASN A 74 14.76 8.22 21.87
C ASN A 74 13.50 8.24 20.98
N LEU A 75 13.52 7.63 19.81
CA LEU A 75 12.33 7.57 18.94
C LEU A 75 11.16 6.88 19.65
N PHE A 76 11.50 5.96 20.57
CA PHE A 76 10.55 5.18 21.35
C PHE A 76 10.75 5.37 22.87
N ALA A 77 11.41 6.47 23.27
CA ALA A 77 11.62 6.78 24.69
C ALA A 77 10.29 6.99 25.46
N THR A 78 9.21 7.30 24.72
CA THR A 78 7.85 7.30 25.24
C THR A 78 7.06 6.24 24.45
N PRO A 79 6.42 5.27 25.13
CA PRO A 79 5.55 4.32 24.44
C PRO A 79 4.50 5.08 23.64
N LEU A 80 4.30 4.68 22.38
CA LEU A 80 3.23 5.25 21.56
C LEU A 80 1.87 4.85 22.16
N ALA A 81 0.87 5.72 22.01
CA ALA A 81 -0.48 5.37 22.40
C ALA A 81 -0.93 4.11 21.65
N PRO A 82 -1.60 3.15 22.31
CA PRO A 82 -2.14 1.97 21.65
C PRO A 82 -3.03 2.39 20.48
N VAL A 83 -2.88 1.73 19.36
CA VAL A 83 -3.76 1.85 18.19
C VAL A 83 -4.17 0.44 17.77
N GLU A 84 -5.17 0.36 16.91
CA GLU A 84 -5.53 -0.91 16.27
C GLU A 84 -4.40 -1.39 15.35
N VAL A 85 -4.07 -2.66 15.43
CA VAL A 85 -3.13 -3.34 14.52
C VAL A 85 -3.91 -4.37 13.71
N LEU A 86 -4.10 -4.10 12.41
CA LEU A 86 -4.82 -4.97 11.49
C LEU A 86 -3.83 -5.79 10.68
N GLY A 87 -3.81 -7.11 10.86
CA GLY A 87 -2.99 -8.02 10.09
C GLY A 87 -3.79 -8.75 9.01
N TYR A 88 -3.39 -8.61 7.74
CA TYR A 88 -3.92 -9.45 6.69
C TYR A 88 -3.27 -10.82 6.73
N VAL A 89 -4.09 -11.87 6.68
CA VAL A 89 -3.65 -13.26 6.66
C VAL A 89 -4.09 -13.90 5.35
N PRO A 90 -3.23 -13.94 4.34
CA PRO A 90 -3.51 -14.68 3.13
C PRO A 90 -3.70 -16.18 3.42
N TYR A 91 -4.65 -16.81 2.74
CA TYR A 91 -4.95 -18.24 2.96
C TYR A 91 -3.74 -19.15 2.80
N TRP A 92 -2.73 -18.74 2.03
CA TRP A 92 -1.50 -19.52 1.81
C TRP A 92 -0.46 -19.35 2.92
N GLU A 93 -0.52 -18.27 3.72
CA GLU A 93 0.34 -18.05 4.90
C GLU A 93 -0.32 -18.58 6.19
N ALA A 94 -1.65 -18.63 6.23
CA ALA A 94 -2.42 -18.98 7.42
C ALA A 94 -1.99 -20.29 8.14
N PRO A 95 -1.56 -21.35 7.41
CA PRO A 95 -1.12 -22.59 8.06
C PRO A 95 0.18 -22.44 8.87
N ASP A 96 1.02 -21.47 8.54
CA ASP A 96 2.34 -21.27 9.12
C ASP A 96 2.36 -20.24 10.26
N LEU A 97 1.23 -19.51 10.47
CA LEU A 97 1.12 -18.54 11.55
C LEU A 97 1.11 -19.18 12.93
N THR A 98 1.77 -18.55 13.86
CA THR A 98 1.89 -18.97 15.26
C THR A 98 1.12 -18.04 16.21
N ALA A 99 0.97 -18.46 17.46
CA ALA A 99 0.40 -17.59 18.49
C ALA A 99 1.24 -16.32 18.75
N ALA A 100 2.54 -16.35 18.41
CA ALA A 100 3.40 -15.18 18.52
C ALA A 100 3.03 -14.09 17.48
N ASP A 101 2.66 -14.51 16.27
CA ASP A 101 2.27 -13.61 15.20
C ASP A 101 0.92 -12.91 15.48
N LEU A 102 0.13 -13.48 16.37
CA LEU A 102 -1.15 -12.93 16.85
C LEU A 102 -1.00 -12.01 18.07
N ALA A 103 0.14 -12.08 18.78
CA ALA A 103 0.30 -11.34 20.04
C ALA A 103 0.34 -9.83 19.87
N ASP A 104 0.78 -9.37 18.71
CA ASP A 104 0.98 -7.95 18.38
C ASP A 104 -0.13 -7.41 17.47
N THR A 105 -1.20 -8.19 17.25
CA THR A 105 -2.38 -7.78 16.47
C THR A 105 -3.59 -7.47 17.35
N SER A 106 -4.61 -6.87 16.79
CA SER A 106 -5.91 -6.64 17.41
C SER A 106 -7.07 -6.96 16.47
N VAL A 107 -6.79 -7.02 15.18
CA VAL A 107 -7.71 -7.41 14.13
C VAL A 107 -6.99 -8.27 13.10
N LEU A 108 -7.56 -9.39 12.75
CA LEU A 108 -7.11 -10.23 11.63
C LEU A 108 -8.09 -10.16 10.48
N ALA A 109 -7.63 -9.92 9.28
CA ALA A 109 -8.41 -10.02 8.06
C ALA A 109 -7.97 -11.28 7.30
N ILE A 110 -8.80 -12.34 7.32
CA ILE A 110 -8.50 -13.60 6.60
C ILE A 110 -8.82 -13.40 5.13
N TYR A 111 -7.77 -13.29 4.34
CA TYR A 111 -7.81 -13.01 2.90
C TYR A 111 -7.79 -14.32 2.12
N GLY A 112 -8.62 -14.47 1.17
CA GLY A 112 -8.74 -14.19 -0.19
C GLY A 112 -9.87 -15.01 -0.80
N VAL A 113 -11.09 -14.90 -0.30
CA VAL A 113 -12.24 -15.47 -1.01
C VAL A 113 -12.62 -14.49 -2.12
N GLU A 114 -12.52 -14.96 -3.37
CA GLU A 114 -12.81 -14.12 -4.52
C GLU A 114 -14.30 -13.96 -4.75
N VAL A 115 -14.71 -12.78 -5.20
CA VAL A 115 -16.07 -12.49 -5.64
C VAL A 115 -16.26 -12.98 -7.07
N ALA A 116 -17.33 -13.75 -7.29
CA ALA A 116 -17.73 -14.18 -8.62
C ALA A 116 -18.52 -13.08 -9.35
N ARG A 117 -18.56 -13.15 -10.68
CA ARG A 117 -19.25 -12.18 -11.54
C ARG A 117 -20.73 -11.97 -11.18
N ASN A 118 -21.40 -13.01 -10.66
CA ASN A 118 -22.80 -12.96 -10.28
C ASN A 118 -23.06 -12.35 -8.88
N GLY A 119 -22.02 -11.89 -8.17
CA GLY A 119 -22.09 -11.40 -6.81
C GLY A 119 -22.08 -12.50 -5.73
N GLY A 120 -21.82 -13.76 -6.08
CA GLY A 120 -21.54 -14.84 -5.12
C GLY A 120 -20.05 -14.99 -4.89
N PHE A 121 -19.65 -16.01 -4.13
CA PHE A 121 -18.25 -16.42 -4.02
C PHE A 121 -17.79 -17.22 -5.24
N LEU A 122 -16.50 -17.06 -5.60
CA LEU A 122 -15.87 -17.90 -6.62
C LEU A 122 -15.45 -19.23 -5.97
N GLU A 123 -16.36 -20.20 -6.00
CA GLU A 123 -16.18 -21.49 -5.29
C GLU A 123 -15.11 -22.41 -5.89
N SER A 124 -14.51 -22.01 -7.01
CA SER A 124 -13.39 -22.73 -7.63
C SER A 124 -12.00 -22.18 -7.24
N GLY A 125 -11.96 -21.08 -6.48
CA GLY A 125 -10.73 -20.43 -6.07
C GLY A 125 -10.06 -21.13 -4.86
N PRO A 126 -8.72 -21.00 -4.72
CA PRO A 126 -8.01 -21.62 -3.60
C PRO A 126 -8.38 -21.01 -2.24
N GLY A 127 -8.70 -19.72 -2.18
CA GLY A 127 -9.20 -19.08 -0.97
C GLY A 127 -10.55 -19.62 -0.53
N TRP A 128 -11.43 -19.94 -1.49
CA TRP A 128 -12.66 -20.68 -1.18
C TRP A 128 -12.39 -22.08 -0.67
N ALA A 129 -11.44 -22.83 -1.25
CA ALA A 129 -11.08 -24.16 -0.77
C ALA A 129 -10.63 -24.12 0.70
N TYR A 130 -9.75 -23.16 1.04
CA TYR A 130 -9.33 -22.96 2.44
C TYR A 130 -10.51 -22.65 3.37
N TYR A 131 -11.45 -21.82 2.93
CA TYR A 131 -12.66 -21.51 3.69
C TYR A 131 -13.57 -22.74 3.82
N ALA A 132 -13.87 -23.43 2.72
CA ALA A 132 -14.76 -24.59 2.69
C ALA A 132 -14.24 -25.77 3.55
N ASP A 133 -12.93 -25.98 3.54
CA ASP A 133 -12.24 -27.00 4.38
C ASP A 133 -12.14 -26.60 5.86
N THR A 134 -12.70 -25.44 6.21
CA THR A 134 -12.71 -24.92 7.59
C THR A 134 -11.33 -24.64 8.18
N GLY A 135 -10.30 -24.51 7.33
CA GLY A 135 -8.92 -24.19 7.73
C GLY A 135 -8.80 -22.92 8.57
N TYR A 136 -9.65 -21.92 8.29
CA TYR A 136 -9.71 -20.67 9.04
C TYR A 136 -10.14 -20.83 10.52
N ARG A 137 -10.83 -21.91 10.90
CA ARG A 137 -11.45 -22.04 12.25
C ARG A 137 -10.43 -22.08 13.37
N ALA A 138 -9.33 -22.77 13.17
CA ALA A 138 -8.27 -22.83 14.17
C ALA A 138 -7.65 -21.44 14.39
N LEU A 139 -7.39 -20.72 13.31
CA LEU A 139 -6.85 -19.37 13.34
C LEU A 139 -7.84 -18.39 13.99
N THR A 140 -9.13 -18.43 13.60
CA THR A 140 -10.19 -17.62 14.22
C THR A 140 -10.31 -17.86 15.73
N ALA A 141 -10.27 -19.14 16.15
CA ALA A 141 -10.33 -19.48 17.57
C ALA A 141 -9.08 -19.01 18.34
N ALA A 142 -7.89 -19.10 17.74
CA ALA A 142 -6.65 -18.60 18.32
C ALA A 142 -6.70 -17.07 18.47
N ALA A 143 -7.11 -16.36 17.43
CA ALA A 143 -7.27 -14.91 17.44
C ALA A 143 -8.26 -14.44 18.52
N HIS A 144 -9.45 -15.05 18.59
CA HIS A 144 -10.41 -14.74 19.63
C HIS A 144 -9.87 -15.02 21.06
N SER A 145 -9.06 -16.08 21.20
CA SER A 145 -8.41 -16.39 22.49
C SER A 145 -7.35 -15.34 22.86
N ALA A 146 -6.72 -14.70 21.88
CA ALA A 146 -5.83 -13.57 22.07
C ALA A 146 -6.59 -12.25 22.34
N GLY A 147 -7.88 -12.19 22.04
CA GLY A 147 -8.72 -10.99 22.18
C GLY A 147 -8.93 -10.22 20.89
N ASP A 148 -8.47 -10.76 19.77
CA ASP A 148 -8.56 -10.14 18.46
C ASP A 148 -9.95 -10.29 17.84
N ARG A 149 -10.30 -9.36 16.98
CA ARG A 149 -11.43 -9.47 16.06
C ARG A 149 -10.95 -10.13 14.76
N VAL A 150 -11.84 -10.89 14.13
CA VAL A 150 -11.53 -11.56 12.87
C VAL A 150 -12.49 -11.12 11.78
N LEU A 151 -11.96 -10.63 10.67
CA LEU A 151 -12.71 -10.21 9.50
C LEU A 151 -12.61 -11.27 8.40
N PHE A 152 -13.71 -11.41 7.66
CA PHE A 152 -13.76 -12.19 6.44
C PHE A 152 -13.50 -11.26 5.25
N THR A 153 -12.41 -11.47 4.52
CA THR A 153 -12.07 -10.65 3.35
C THR A 153 -12.62 -11.22 2.07
N ILE A 154 -13.35 -10.39 1.32
CA ILE A 154 -13.72 -10.65 -0.07
C ILE A 154 -12.83 -9.82 -0.98
N ALA A 155 -12.32 -10.44 -2.04
CA ALA A 155 -11.38 -9.80 -2.94
C ALA A 155 -11.74 -10.00 -4.42
N THR A 156 -11.36 -9.05 -5.26
CA THR A 156 -11.24 -9.22 -6.71
C THR A 156 -10.52 -8.05 -7.36
N THR A 157 -9.65 -8.36 -8.31
CA THR A 157 -9.02 -7.41 -9.24
C THR A 157 -9.55 -7.60 -10.67
N GLY A 158 -10.52 -8.50 -10.84
CA GLY A 158 -11.06 -8.88 -12.15
C GLY A 158 -11.95 -7.80 -12.74
N GLU A 159 -11.48 -7.03 -13.70
CA GLU A 159 -12.21 -5.93 -14.36
C GLU A 159 -13.62 -6.33 -14.82
N GLY A 160 -13.80 -7.54 -15.39
CA GLY A 160 -15.10 -8.03 -15.82
C GLY A 160 -16.05 -8.37 -14.68
N VAL A 161 -15.53 -8.73 -13.51
CA VAL A 161 -16.30 -8.93 -12.28
C VAL A 161 -16.71 -7.57 -11.73
N ILE A 162 -15.76 -6.66 -11.55
CA ILE A 162 -15.97 -5.31 -11.02
C ILE A 162 -16.98 -4.54 -11.86
N SER A 163 -16.81 -4.54 -13.18
CA SER A 163 -17.76 -3.91 -14.11
C SER A 163 -19.18 -4.46 -13.93
N ASN A 164 -19.34 -5.77 -13.73
CA ASN A 164 -20.66 -6.32 -13.48
C ASN A 164 -21.24 -5.94 -12.11
N LEU A 165 -20.43 -5.86 -11.07
CA LEU A 165 -20.85 -5.40 -9.74
C LEU A 165 -21.30 -3.93 -9.79
N THR A 166 -20.59 -3.09 -10.51
CA THR A 166 -20.83 -1.64 -10.59
C THR A 166 -21.98 -1.26 -11.52
N HIS A 167 -22.22 -2.03 -12.59
CA HIS A 167 -23.33 -1.78 -13.52
C HIS A 167 -24.65 -2.47 -13.10
N ASN A 168 -24.58 -3.45 -12.21
CA ASN A 168 -25.72 -4.15 -11.64
C ASN A 168 -25.65 -4.20 -10.11
N PRO A 169 -25.54 -3.06 -9.42
CA PRO A 169 -25.19 -3.04 -8.00
C PRO A 169 -26.23 -3.73 -7.12
N ALA A 170 -27.52 -3.48 -7.30
CA ALA A 170 -28.55 -4.00 -6.40
C ALA A 170 -28.64 -5.54 -6.36
N PRO A 171 -28.74 -6.28 -7.48
CA PRO A 171 -28.83 -7.74 -7.42
C PRO A 171 -27.51 -8.42 -7.01
N THR A 172 -26.36 -7.84 -7.38
CA THR A 172 -25.06 -8.41 -7.03
C THR A 172 -24.72 -8.19 -5.57
N SER A 173 -24.98 -6.99 -5.04
CA SER A 173 -24.77 -6.66 -3.62
C SER A 173 -25.71 -7.46 -2.70
N ALA A 174 -26.97 -7.64 -3.08
CA ALA A 174 -27.92 -8.44 -2.31
C ALA A 174 -27.48 -9.91 -2.22
N ARG A 175 -27.01 -10.48 -3.33
CA ARG A 175 -26.49 -11.86 -3.34
C ARG A 175 -25.23 -11.99 -2.49
N LEU A 176 -24.28 -11.06 -2.65
CA LEU A 176 -23.05 -11.09 -1.88
C LEU A 176 -23.33 -10.90 -0.39
N ALA A 177 -24.23 -9.99 -0.03
CA ALA A 177 -24.60 -9.76 1.36
C ALA A 177 -25.23 -10.99 2.02
N ALA A 178 -26.08 -11.74 1.29
CA ALA A 178 -26.64 -12.98 1.81
C ALA A 178 -25.53 -14.03 2.06
N ALA A 179 -24.66 -14.25 1.07
CA ALA A 179 -23.54 -15.18 1.21
C ALA A 179 -22.59 -14.78 2.34
N MET A 180 -22.31 -13.49 2.47
CA MET A 180 -21.47 -12.95 3.55
C MET A 180 -22.11 -13.09 4.93
N ALA A 181 -23.40 -12.80 5.06
CA ALA A 181 -24.11 -12.95 6.33
C ALA A 181 -24.05 -14.41 6.83
N ASP A 182 -24.24 -15.36 5.93
CA ASP A 182 -24.12 -16.80 6.23
C ASP A 182 -22.68 -17.17 6.60
N ALA A 183 -21.68 -16.73 5.82
CA ALA A 183 -20.27 -17.01 6.07
C ALA A 183 -19.79 -16.42 7.40
N VAL A 184 -20.10 -15.17 7.66
CA VAL A 184 -19.70 -14.47 8.88
C VAL A 184 -20.35 -15.08 10.13
N THR A 185 -21.63 -15.47 10.03
CA THR A 185 -22.35 -16.07 11.15
C THR A 185 -21.85 -17.49 11.43
N SER A 186 -21.73 -18.33 10.41
CA SER A 186 -21.31 -19.73 10.57
C SER A 186 -19.81 -19.86 10.87
N GLY A 187 -19.00 -18.92 10.37
CA GLY A 187 -17.56 -18.87 10.57
C GLY A 187 -17.12 -18.24 11.89
N GLY A 188 -18.03 -17.53 12.58
CA GLY A 188 -17.70 -16.83 13.80
C GLY A 188 -16.92 -15.52 13.60
N PHE A 189 -16.95 -14.95 12.38
CA PHE A 189 -16.25 -13.70 12.10
C PHE A 189 -16.93 -12.48 12.73
N ASP A 190 -16.13 -11.44 13.04
CA ASP A 190 -16.58 -10.19 13.67
C ASP A 190 -16.89 -9.09 12.69
N GLY A 191 -16.63 -9.33 11.41
CA GLY A 191 -16.89 -8.35 10.36
C GLY A 191 -16.48 -8.81 8.98
N VAL A 192 -16.52 -7.86 8.08
CA VAL A 192 -16.21 -8.00 6.65
C VAL A 192 -15.13 -7.01 6.27
N ASP A 193 -14.19 -7.45 5.46
CA ASP A 193 -13.25 -6.60 4.75
C ASP A 193 -13.51 -6.69 3.25
N ILE A 194 -13.55 -5.53 2.58
CA ILE A 194 -13.86 -5.38 1.16
C ILE A 194 -12.60 -4.97 0.43
N ASP A 195 -12.03 -5.88 -0.32
CA ASP A 195 -10.82 -5.70 -1.12
C ASP A 195 -11.12 -5.85 -2.62
N ILE A 196 -11.93 -4.94 -3.13
CA ILE A 196 -12.34 -4.91 -4.54
C ILE A 196 -11.60 -3.77 -5.24
N GLU A 197 -10.62 -4.14 -6.06
CA GLU A 197 -9.63 -3.24 -6.61
C GLU A 197 -9.85 -3.00 -8.12
N GLY A 198 -10.60 -1.96 -8.45
CA GLY A 198 -10.86 -1.57 -9.85
C GLY A 198 -9.90 -0.49 -10.36
N ALA A 199 -9.57 -0.55 -11.64
CA ALA A 199 -8.74 0.45 -12.30
C ALA A 199 -9.55 1.54 -13.00
N SER A 200 -10.80 1.26 -13.37
CA SER A 200 -11.59 2.16 -14.20
C SER A 200 -12.36 3.21 -13.40
N HIS A 201 -12.12 4.49 -13.72
CA HIS A 201 -12.91 5.59 -13.14
C HIS A 201 -14.39 5.56 -13.59
N THR A 202 -14.74 4.86 -14.69
CA THR A 202 -16.13 4.73 -15.15
C THR A 202 -16.97 3.90 -14.19
N ASP A 203 -16.33 3.04 -13.43
CA ASP A 203 -16.97 2.20 -12.41
C ASP A 203 -17.13 2.89 -11.06
N ARG A 204 -16.49 4.04 -10.85
CA ARG A 204 -16.43 4.81 -9.59
C ARG A 204 -17.81 5.05 -8.94
N ALA A 205 -18.78 5.55 -9.72
CA ALA A 205 -20.12 5.82 -9.20
C ALA A 205 -20.91 4.55 -8.91
N GLY A 206 -20.78 3.55 -9.78
CA GLY A 206 -21.38 2.23 -9.60
C GLY A 206 -20.84 1.50 -8.38
N PHE A 207 -19.54 1.63 -8.10
CA PHE A 207 -18.94 1.05 -6.91
C PHE A 207 -19.47 1.66 -5.61
N VAL A 208 -19.68 2.99 -5.56
CA VAL A 208 -20.35 3.64 -4.42
C VAL A 208 -21.74 3.06 -4.20
N SER A 209 -22.54 2.89 -5.28
CA SER A 209 -23.86 2.29 -5.20
C SER A 209 -23.81 0.83 -4.73
N PHE A 210 -22.85 0.05 -5.27
CA PHE A 210 -22.65 -1.33 -4.86
C PHE A 210 -22.33 -1.44 -3.36
N VAL A 211 -21.38 -0.64 -2.84
CA VAL A 211 -21.03 -0.67 -1.40
C VAL A 211 -22.20 -0.23 -0.53
N ALA A 212 -22.95 0.81 -0.95
CA ALA A 212 -24.13 1.25 -0.21
C ALA A 212 -25.19 0.18 -0.12
N ASP A 213 -25.53 -0.46 -1.25
CA ASP A 213 -26.50 -1.53 -1.33
C ASP A 213 -26.04 -2.77 -0.55
N PHE A 214 -24.75 -3.14 -0.66
CA PHE A 214 -24.15 -4.25 0.05
C PHE A 214 -24.23 -4.07 1.58
N VAL A 215 -23.76 -2.94 2.10
CA VAL A 215 -23.80 -2.66 3.53
C VAL A 215 -25.25 -2.56 4.06
N SER A 216 -26.15 -2.00 3.26
CA SER A 216 -27.59 -1.98 3.59
C SER A 216 -28.15 -3.40 3.67
N ALA A 217 -27.84 -4.25 2.69
CA ALA A 217 -28.31 -5.64 2.67
C ALA A 217 -27.72 -6.47 3.82
N LEU A 218 -26.45 -6.30 4.16
CA LEU A 218 -25.84 -6.92 5.35
C LEU A 218 -26.64 -6.58 6.62
N ARG A 219 -27.01 -5.31 6.80
CA ARG A 219 -27.83 -4.87 7.96
C ARG A 219 -29.22 -5.50 7.96
N HIS A 220 -29.84 -5.69 6.80
CA HIS A 220 -31.13 -6.39 6.68
C HIS A 220 -31.02 -7.87 7.07
N HIS A 221 -29.88 -8.50 6.85
CA HIS A 221 -29.57 -9.84 7.36
C HIS A 221 -29.20 -9.85 8.85
N GLY A 222 -29.39 -8.73 9.56
CA GLY A 222 -29.09 -8.61 10.99
C GLY A 222 -27.60 -8.47 11.31
N MET A 223 -26.76 -8.29 10.30
CA MET A 223 -25.31 -8.16 10.49
C MET A 223 -24.90 -6.70 10.72
N HIS A 224 -24.79 -6.32 11.98
CA HIS A 224 -24.32 -5.00 12.43
C HIS A 224 -22.84 -5.02 12.84
N LYS A 225 -22.06 -5.85 12.18
CA LYS A 225 -20.64 -6.05 12.46
C LYS A 225 -19.77 -5.05 11.70
N MET A 226 -18.48 -5.06 11.97
CA MET A 226 -17.48 -4.18 11.35
C MET A 226 -17.43 -4.38 9.84
N VAL A 227 -17.28 -3.28 9.10
CA VAL A 227 -16.99 -3.27 7.65
C VAL A 227 -15.77 -2.41 7.42
N VAL A 228 -14.72 -2.99 6.87
CA VAL A 228 -13.52 -2.33 6.39
C VAL A 228 -13.54 -2.27 4.88
N LEU A 229 -12.99 -1.24 4.29
CA LEU A 229 -12.84 -1.07 2.85
C LEU A 229 -11.41 -0.67 2.52
N ASN A 230 -10.77 -1.38 1.59
CA ASN A 230 -9.44 -1.09 1.10
C ASN A 230 -9.49 -0.05 -0.03
N CYS A 231 -8.58 0.91 0.01
CA CYS A 231 -8.49 1.98 -0.98
C CYS A 231 -7.02 2.31 -1.30
N TYR A 232 -6.76 2.76 -2.53
CA TYR A 232 -5.42 3.13 -2.98
C TYR A 232 -4.89 4.41 -2.32
N PRO A 233 -3.56 4.61 -2.24
CA PRO A 233 -2.95 5.77 -1.58
C PRO A 233 -3.43 7.12 -2.12
N GLN A 234 -3.62 7.27 -3.44
CA GLN A 234 -3.99 8.55 -4.06
C GLN A 234 -5.50 8.81 -4.12
N SER A 235 -6.35 7.83 -3.77
CA SER A 235 -7.79 7.87 -4.08
C SER A 235 -8.53 9.06 -3.47
N ALA A 236 -8.16 9.46 -2.25
CA ALA A 236 -8.81 10.60 -1.59
C ALA A 236 -8.49 11.96 -2.22
N GLY A 237 -7.38 12.06 -2.93
CA GLY A 237 -6.96 13.26 -3.67
C GLY A 237 -7.36 13.26 -5.14
N SER A 238 -7.93 12.17 -5.65
CA SER A 238 -8.23 11.97 -7.06
C SER A 238 -9.73 12.05 -7.35
N SER A 239 -10.08 12.74 -8.42
CA SER A 239 -11.45 12.72 -8.96
C SER A 239 -11.63 11.70 -10.09
N THR A 240 -10.56 11.08 -10.54
CA THR A 240 -10.52 10.14 -11.67
C THR A 240 -10.08 8.74 -11.27
N ASP A 241 -9.92 8.50 -9.98
CA ASP A 241 -9.63 7.18 -9.42
C ASP A 241 -10.90 6.33 -9.31
N PHE A 242 -10.75 5.02 -9.16
CA PHE A 242 -11.86 4.09 -8.95
C PHE A 242 -12.64 4.39 -7.66
N PHE A 243 -11.97 4.73 -6.55
CA PHE A 243 -12.61 4.98 -5.27
C PHE A 243 -13.08 6.44 -5.10
N ASP A 244 -14.36 6.67 -4.90
CA ASP A 244 -14.90 7.95 -4.39
C ASP A 244 -14.89 7.92 -2.86
N VAL A 245 -13.70 8.13 -2.30
CA VAL A 245 -13.47 8.00 -0.85
C VAL A 245 -14.44 8.84 -0.02
N ALA A 246 -14.75 10.07 -0.48
CA ALA A 246 -15.66 10.96 0.24
C ALA A 246 -17.09 10.39 0.36
N LYS A 247 -17.54 9.63 -0.65
CA LYS A 247 -18.85 8.97 -0.64
C LYS A 247 -18.80 7.59 0.02
N LEU A 248 -17.68 6.90 -0.03
CA LEU A 248 -17.51 5.56 0.54
C LEU A 248 -17.30 5.59 2.05
N ALA A 249 -16.55 6.57 2.58
CA ALA A 249 -16.23 6.65 4.00
C ALA A 249 -17.44 6.69 4.96
N PRO A 250 -18.58 7.33 4.64
CA PRO A 250 -19.76 7.25 5.48
C PRO A 250 -20.42 5.88 5.54
N LEU A 251 -20.20 5.02 4.53
CA LEU A 251 -20.86 3.73 4.39
C LEU A 251 -20.22 2.63 5.23
N VAL A 252 -18.92 2.75 5.55
CA VAL A 252 -18.11 1.73 6.22
C VAL A 252 -17.62 2.20 7.59
N ASN A 253 -17.13 1.27 8.39
CA ASN A 253 -16.58 1.58 9.72
C ASN A 253 -15.17 2.14 9.62
N GLN A 254 -14.33 1.54 8.77
CA GLN A 254 -12.94 1.94 8.56
C GLN A 254 -12.57 1.88 7.08
N ILE A 255 -11.54 2.64 6.72
CA ILE A 255 -10.84 2.56 5.45
C ILE A 255 -9.41 2.16 5.74
N PHE A 256 -9.00 1.04 5.19
CA PHE A 256 -7.60 0.64 5.11
C PHE A 256 -7.00 1.30 3.87
N VAL A 257 -6.01 2.14 4.08
CA VAL A 257 -5.30 2.81 2.99
C VAL A 257 -4.10 1.95 2.63
N MET A 258 -4.10 1.38 1.45
CA MET A 258 -3.02 0.55 0.90
C MET A 258 -1.84 1.44 0.50
N ASP A 259 -1.14 2.03 1.49
CA ASP A 259 -0.07 2.99 1.26
C ASP A 259 1.24 2.29 0.82
N TYR A 260 1.15 1.53 -0.26
CA TYR A 260 2.21 0.78 -0.95
C TYR A 260 1.92 0.69 -2.45
N ASP A 261 2.76 -0.01 -3.22
CA ASP A 261 2.75 -0.07 -4.69
C ASP A 261 2.83 1.33 -5.33
N MET A 262 3.69 2.17 -4.75
CA MET A 262 3.92 3.55 -5.20
C MET A 262 5.19 3.69 -6.04
N GLU A 263 5.85 2.60 -6.37
CA GLU A 263 7.05 2.58 -7.20
C GLU A 263 6.76 2.88 -8.67
N GLN A 264 7.84 3.09 -9.43
CA GLN A 264 7.79 3.29 -10.88
C GLN A 264 8.45 2.12 -11.61
N ASP A 265 7.85 1.65 -12.69
CA ASP A 265 8.44 0.61 -13.53
C ASP A 265 9.72 1.04 -14.25
N ALA A 266 9.82 2.34 -14.59
CA ALA A 266 10.92 2.85 -15.39
C ALA A 266 12.24 3.05 -14.62
N ASN A 267 12.15 3.29 -13.32
CA ASN A 267 13.29 3.50 -12.44
C ASN A 267 13.06 2.75 -11.13
N SER A 268 14.13 2.19 -10.56
CA SER A 268 14.04 1.64 -9.22
C SER A 268 13.65 2.72 -8.22
N SER A 269 12.64 2.47 -7.42
CA SER A 269 12.10 3.43 -6.46
C SER A 269 11.43 2.75 -5.27
N ALA A 270 11.14 3.53 -4.23
CA ALA A 270 10.51 3.01 -3.02
C ALA A 270 9.09 2.51 -3.30
N ASN A 271 8.78 1.30 -2.85
CA ASN A 271 7.45 0.71 -2.87
C ASN A 271 6.46 1.52 -2.01
N ALA A 272 6.87 1.86 -0.80
CA ALA A 272 6.04 2.59 0.15
C ALA A 272 6.84 3.75 0.78
N PRO A 273 7.07 4.85 0.04
CA PRO A 273 7.83 5.98 0.55
C PRO A 273 7.10 6.70 1.67
N LEU A 274 7.75 6.89 2.83
CA LEU A 274 7.18 7.69 3.91
C LEU A 274 6.97 9.14 3.46
N THR A 275 7.98 9.69 2.75
CA THR A 275 7.98 11.07 2.20
C THR A 275 8.57 11.07 0.79
N ASN A 276 8.26 12.10 -0.01
CA ASN A 276 8.92 12.42 -1.29
C ASN A 276 9.11 11.24 -2.26
N GLY A 277 8.10 10.41 -2.42
CA GLY A 277 8.12 9.34 -3.43
C GLY A 277 8.28 9.88 -4.86
N ASP A 278 8.87 9.09 -5.73
CA ASP A 278 9.23 9.50 -7.11
C ASP A 278 8.01 9.88 -7.97
N LEU A 279 6.86 9.25 -7.74
CA LEU A 279 5.58 9.64 -8.38
C LEU A 279 4.89 10.82 -7.69
N GLY A 280 5.51 11.41 -6.67
CA GLY A 280 4.87 12.40 -5.81
C GLY A 280 3.84 11.79 -4.87
N LEU A 281 3.86 10.46 -4.70
CA LEU A 281 3.07 9.71 -3.74
C LEU A 281 3.93 9.43 -2.51
N SER A 282 3.30 9.38 -1.35
CA SER A 282 3.94 8.98 -0.08
C SER A 282 2.87 8.80 0.99
N ASP A 283 3.18 8.07 2.05
CA ASP A 283 2.28 7.87 3.18
C ASP A 283 1.81 9.22 3.76
N VAL A 284 2.72 10.17 3.95
CA VAL A 284 2.38 11.52 4.45
C VAL A 284 1.40 12.23 3.54
N LEU A 285 1.61 12.20 2.23
CA LEU A 285 0.73 12.87 1.27
C LEU A 285 -0.64 12.19 1.20
N SER A 286 -0.65 10.87 1.13
CA SER A 286 -1.85 10.04 1.16
C SER A 286 -2.71 10.39 2.38
N LEU A 287 -2.15 10.32 3.58
CA LEU A 287 -2.86 10.63 4.82
C LEU A 287 -3.36 12.08 4.90
N ILE A 288 -2.61 13.05 4.37
CA ILE A 288 -3.07 14.44 4.25
C ILE A 288 -4.32 14.53 3.37
N GLN A 289 -4.35 13.79 2.26
CA GLN A 289 -5.50 13.76 1.35
C GLN A 289 -6.71 13.07 2.01
N TYR A 290 -6.49 11.90 2.59
CA TYR A 290 -7.55 11.13 3.24
C TYR A 290 -8.20 11.89 4.41
N ARG A 291 -7.41 12.52 5.26
CA ARG A 291 -7.93 13.29 6.40
C ARG A 291 -8.79 14.50 6.06
N ARG A 292 -8.79 14.92 4.81
CA ARG A 292 -9.69 15.99 4.33
C ARG A 292 -11.13 15.53 4.16
N VAL A 293 -11.33 14.24 3.90
CA VAL A 293 -12.63 13.66 3.55
C VAL A 293 -13.05 12.52 4.47
N VAL A 294 -12.12 11.99 5.30
CA VAL A 294 -12.37 10.89 6.24
C VAL A 294 -11.90 11.31 7.63
N PRO A 295 -12.72 11.09 8.68
CA PRO A 295 -12.26 11.23 10.06
C PRO A 295 -11.04 10.33 10.34
N ALA A 296 -10.01 10.86 10.99
CA ALA A 296 -8.79 10.11 11.29
C ALA A 296 -9.07 8.79 12.04
N SER A 297 -10.05 8.79 12.93
CA SER A 297 -10.48 7.60 13.68
C SER A 297 -11.12 6.49 12.84
N LYS A 298 -11.26 6.68 11.53
CA LYS A 298 -11.69 5.65 10.57
C LYS A 298 -10.55 5.19 9.63
N LEU A 299 -9.36 5.77 9.73
CA LEU A 299 -8.25 5.48 8.83
C LEU A 299 -7.29 4.49 9.47
N VAL A 300 -6.93 3.46 8.72
CA VAL A 300 -5.87 2.50 9.05
C VAL A 300 -4.80 2.63 7.97
N LEU A 301 -3.55 2.88 8.38
CA LEU A 301 -2.41 2.99 7.46
C LEU A 301 -1.88 1.59 7.13
N GLY A 302 -1.98 1.20 5.88
CA GLY A 302 -1.43 -0.05 5.36
C GLY A 302 0.08 0.03 5.14
N ILE A 303 0.81 -0.98 5.59
CA ILE A 303 2.27 -1.07 5.53
C ILE A 303 2.63 -2.41 4.89
N PRO A 304 3.50 -2.44 3.87
CA PRO A 304 3.89 -3.67 3.22
C PRO A 304 4.95 -4.42 4.03
N PHE A 305 4.77 -5.74 4.19
CA PHE A 305 5.80 -6.65 4.69
C PHE A 305 6.52 -7.36 3.55
N TYR A 306 6.56 -6.71 2.40
CA TYR A 306 7.24 -7.12 1.18
C TYR A 306 8.00 -5.95 0.58
N GLY A 307 8.84 -6.25 -0.38
CA GLY A 307 9.54 -5.25 -1.18
C GLY A 307 9.47 -5.55 -2.66
N VAL A 308 10.00 -4.65 -3.45
CA VAL A 308 10.05 -4.76 -4.91
C VAL A 308 11.50 -4.79 -5.35
N ASP A 309 11.88 -5.86 -6.05
CA ASP A 309 13.20 -6.04 -6.65
C ASP A 309 13.20 -5.62 -8.11
N PHE A 310 14.10 -4.72 -8.46
CA PHE A 310 14.29 -4.21 -9.80
C PHE A 310 15.59 -4.70 -10.38
N THR A 311 15.54 -5.32 -11.55
CA THR A 311 16.74 -5.51 -12.35
C THR A 311 17.13 -4.18 -12.98
N THR A 312 18.32 -3.65 -12.63
CA THR A 312 18.72 -2.29 -12.99
C THR A 312 19.98 -2.23 -13.86
N MET A 313 20.21 -1.07 -14.47
CA MET A 313 21.39 -0.82 -15.30
C MET A 313 22.64 -0.59 -14.45
N THR A 314 22.45 -0.02 -13.28
CA THR A 314 23.59 0.31 -12.40
C THR A 314 23.24 0.11 -10.95
N GLY A 315 23.77 -0.38 -10.04
CA GLY A 315 23.36 -0.48 -8.63
C GLY A 315 23.37 0.88 -7.90
N LYS A 316 22.70 1.88 -8.45
CA LYS A 316 22.53 3.23 -7.85
C LYS A 316 21.07 3.54 -7.72
N PRO A 317 20.60 4.12 -6.61
CA PRO A 317 19.20 4.43 -6.39
C PRO A 317 18.60 5.27 -7.52
N GLY A 318 17.40 4.92 -7.96
CA GLY A 318 16.75 5.56 -9.09
C GLY A 318 17.37 5.19 -10.44
N SER A 319 18.10 4.09 -10.50
CA SER A 319 18.64 3.56 -11.75
C SER A 319 17.53 3.16 -12.71
N LEU A 320 17.75 3.38 -14.00
CA LEU A 320 16.85 2.85 -15.03
C LEU A 320 16.75 1.33 -14.89
N THR A 321 15.52 0.84 -14.90
CA THR A 321 15.24 -0.59 -14.92
C THR A 321 15.61 -1.19 -16.26
N ARG A 322 15.82 -2.50 -16.27
CA ARG A 322 15.93 -3.25 -17.50
C ARG A 322 14.53 -3.58 -18.03
N THR A 323 14.48 -4.41 -19.05
CA THR A 323 13.23 -4.84 -19.70
C THR A 323 12.44 -5.87 -18.88
N GLU A 324 13.04 -6.42 -17.84
CA GLU A 324 12.38 -7.34 -16.91
C GLU A 324 11.41 -6.58 -16.01
N SER A 325 10.22 -7.13 -15.78
CA SER A 325 9.28 -6.59 -14.79
C SER A 325 9.86 -6.70 -13.38
N PRO A 326 9.58 -5.75 -12.50
CA PRO A 326 9.93 -5.87 -11.09
C PRO A 326 9.32 -7.14 -10.46
N THR A 327 9.97 -7.67 -9.45
CA THR A 327 9.53 -8.87 -8.72
C THR A 327 9.17 -8.49 -7.28
N VAL A 328 8.02 -8.93 -6.83
CA VAL A 328 7.60 -8.78 -5.43
C VAL A 328 8.27 -9.87 -4.60
N GLU A 329 8.93 -9.47 -3.51
CA GLU A 329 9.66 -10.35 -2.61
C GLU A 329 9.22 -10.14 -1.16
N THR A 330 8.94 -11.21 -0.42
CA THR A 330 8.60 -11.09 1.00
C THR A 330 9.79 -10.54 1.80
N TYR A 331 9.51 -9.88 2.92
CA TYR A 331 10.59 -9.37 3.79
C TYR A 331 11.55 -10.50 4.22
N SER A 332 11.03 -11.68 4.52
CA SER A 332 11.85 -12.84 4.90
C SER A 332 12.82 -13.26 3.78
N THR A 333 12.38 -13.25 2.52
CA THR A 333 13.22 -13.52 1.36
C THR A 333 14.32 -12.48 1.21
N ILE A 334 13.97 -11.19 1.31
CA ILE A 334 14.92 -10.07 1.23
C ILE A 334 15.95 -10.16 2.35
N ALA A 335 15.52 -10.42 3.58
CA ALA A 335 16.41 -10.56 4.73
C ALA A 335 17.35 -11.76 4.59
N ALA A 336 16.87 -12.88 4.06
CA ALA A 336 17.67 -14.09 3.79
C ALA A 336 18.71 -13.89 2.69
N ALA A 337 18.45 -13.04 1.71
CA ALA A 337 19.40 -12.72 0.63
C ALA A 337 20.66 -11.98 1.14
N GLY A 338 20.65 -11.45 2.34
CA GLY A 338 21.84 -10.97 3.06
C GLY A 338 22.48 -9.69 2.51
N GLY A 339 21.76 -8.90 1.73
CA GLY A 339 22.21 -7.58 1.27
C GLY A 339 22.39 -6.61 2.45
N THR A 340 23.35 -5.67 2.33
CA THR A 340 23.47 -4.60 3.32
C THR A 340 22.32 -3.61 3.15
N PRO A 341 21.45 -3.42 4.16
CA PRO A 341 20.39 -2.42 4.10
C PRO A 341 20.98 -1.01 4.00
N LEU A 342 20.50 -0.25 3.04
CA LEU A 342 20.85 1.14 2.80
C LEU A 342 19.63 2.00 3.09
N TRP A 343 19.84 3.25 3.42
CA TRP A 343 18.77 4.21 3.70
C TRP A 343 18.67 5.27 2.61
N ASP A 344 17.47 5.49 2.07
CA ASP A 344 17.22 6.66 1.24
C ASP A 344 16.57 7.78 2.08
N PRO A 345 17.31 8.88 2.34
CA PRO A 345 16.79 9.97 3.15
C PRO A 345 15.69 10.76 2.44
N GLY A 346 15.53 10.61 1.14
CA GLY A 346 14.48 11.26 0.36
C GLY A 346 13.12 10.64 0.61
N SER A 347 13.01 9.34 0.39
CA SER A 347 11.79 8.57 0.62
C SER A 347 11.63 8.10 2.06
N GLN A 348 12.69 8.16 2.88
CA GLN A 348 12.75 7.61 4.24
C GLN A 348 12.40 6.12 4.29
N THR A 349 12.91 5.38 3.33
CA THR A 349 12.74 3.93 3.20
C THR A 349 14.08 3.22 3.10
N VAL A 350 14.02 1.91 3.24
CA VAL A 350 15.18 1.03 3.13
C VAL A 350 15.25 0.43 1.74
N TRP A 351 16.46 0.23 1.27
CA TRP A 351 16.73 -0.51 0.04
C TRP A 351 18.03 -1.29 0.17
N THR A 352 18.22 -2.26 -0.68
CA THR A 352 19.47 -2.99 -0.81
C THR A 352 19.85 -3.15 -2.27
N ARG A 353 21.09 -3.58 -2.52
CA ARG A 353 21.56 -3.90 -3.86
C ARG A 353 22.48 -5.10 -3.85
N PHE A 354 22.43 -5.87 -4.90
CA PHE A 354 23.33 -6.99 -5.12
C PHE A 354 23.58 -7.21 -6.61
N ARG A 355 24.48 -8.12 -6.95
CA ARG A 355 24.71 -8.54 -8.33
C ARG A 355 24.37 -10.01 -8.50
N GLU A 356 23.60 -10.28 -9.54
CA GLU A 356 23.39 -11.63 -10.05
C GLU A 356 23.99 -11.73 -11.46
N GLY A 357 25.13 -12.40 -11.57
CA GLY A 357 25.91 -12.43 -12.82
C GLY A 357 26.34 -11.02 -13.27
N ALA A 358 25.85 -10.60 -14.43
CA ALA A 358 26.11 -9.27 -15.00
C ALA A 358 25.06 -8.22 -14.66
N LYS A 359 23.98 -8.62 -14.00
CA LYS A 359 22.84 -7.75 -13.67
C LYS A 359 23.01 -7.15 -12.28
N TRP A 360 22.60 -5.92 -12.12
CA TRP A 360 22.37 -5.30 -10.83
C TRP A 360 20.91 -5.48 -10.43
N HIS A 361 20.70 -5.72 -9.14
CA HIS A 361 19.40 -5.75 -8.47
C HIS A 361 19.36 -4.65 -7.44
N GLU A 362 18.20 -4.01 -7.31
CA GLU A 362 17.89 -3.02 -6.29
C GLU A 362 16.52 -3.37 -5.72
N THR A 363 16.51 -3.79 -4.45
CA THR A 363 15.28 -4.16 -3.76
C THR A 363 14.92 -3.05 -2.77
N TRP A 364 13.73 -2.50 -2.92
CA TRP A 364 13.17 -1.47 -2.04
C TRP A 364 12.11 -2.10 -1.14
N PHE A 365 12.16 -1.85 0.17
CA PHE A 365 11.32 -2.54 1.15
C PHE A 365 11.21 -1.75 2.45
N ASP A 366 10.29 -2.15 3.33
CA ASP A 366 10.23 -1.68 4.71
C ASP A 366 10.98 -2.65 5.63
N ASP A 367 11.74 -2.09 6.58
CA ASP A 367 12.35 -2.82 7.68
C ASP A 367 11.72 -2.39 9.02
N PRO A 368 12.04 -3.01 10.15
CA PRO A 368 11.48 -2.60 11.44
C PRO A 368 11.65 -1.11 11.76
N VAL A 369 12.65 -0.44 11.17
CA VAL A 369 12.87 1.00 11.39
C VAL A 369 11.84 1.82 10.64
N SER A 370 11.66 1.57 9.34
CA SER A 370 10.68 2.29 8.53
C SER A 370 9.25 1.98 8.97
N VAL A 371 8.96 0.73 9.36
CA VAL A 371 7.67 0.35 9.97
C VAL A 371 7.40 1.17 11.22
N ALA A 372 8.38 1.29 12.13
CA ALA A 372 8.23 2.09 13.34
C ALA A 372 8.01 3.58 13.06
N LEU A 373 8.65 4.14 12.03
CA LEU A 373 8.41 5.52 11.58
C LEU A 373 6.97 5.70 11.05
N LYS A 374 6.47 4.76 10.27
CA LYS A 374 5.09 4.74 9.78
C LYS A 374 4.09 4.58 10.93
N ARG A 375 4.40 3.74 11.91
CA ARG A 375 3.61 3.61 13.13
C ARG A 375 3.56 4.91 13.93
N ALA A 376 4.68 5.62 14.05
CA ALA A 376 4.74 6.93 14.69
C ALA A 376 3.91 7.96 13.91
N LEU A 377 3.97 7.95 12.57
CA LEU A 377 3.15 8.79 11.71
C LEU A 377 1.65 8.55 11.94
N ALA A 378 1.21 7.31 12.04
CA ALA A 378 -0.19 6.98 12.32
C ALA A 378 -0.65 7.56 13.67
N SER A 379 0.22 7.52 14.70
CA SER A 379 -0.07 8.13 16.00
C SER A 379 -0.18 9.66 15.92
N GLU A 380 0.76 10.32 15.22
CA GLU A 380 0.77 11.77 15.04
C GLU A 380 -0.48 12.25 14.28
N PHE A 381 -0.92 11.48 13.31
CA PHE A 381 -2.15 11.75 12.55
C PHE A 381 -3.43 11.33 13.29
N HIS A 382 -3.32 10.73 14.48
CA HIS A 382 -4.42 10.24 15.30
C HIS A 382 -5.32 9.24 14.54
N LEU A 383 -4.70 8.35 13.76
CA LEU A 383 -5.42 7.34 13.00
C LEU A 383 -6.06 6.29 13.92
N ALA A 384 -7.04 5.54 13.41
CA ALA A 384 -7.61 4.38 14.10
C ALA A 384 -6.52 3.33 14.34
N GLY A 385 -5.66 3.11 13.35
CA GLY A 385 -4.66 2.07 13.42
C GLY A 385 -3.63 2.08 12.30
N VAL A 386 -2.85 1.03 12.34
CA VAL A 386 -1.94 0.59 11.26
C VAL A 386 -2.30 -0.84 10.88
N GLY A 387 -1.82 -1.30 9.75
CA GLY A 387 -1.98 -2.71 9.40
C GLY A 387 -0.93 -3.18 8.43
N ALA A 388 -0.75 -4.50 8.32
CA ALA A 388 0.27 -5.12 7.49
C ALA A 388 -0.32 -5.96 6.35
N TRP A 389 0.23 -5.80 5.17
CA TRP A 389 0.12 -6.74 4.06
C TRP A 389 1.49 -7.38 3.83
N ALA A 390 1.71 -8.64 4.26
CA ALA A 390 0.81 -9.51 4.98
C ALA A 390 1.58 -10.22 6.09
N LEU A 391 0.84 -10.70 7.09
CA LEU A 391 1.41 -11.56 8.13
C LEU A 391 1.93 -12.86 7.52
N GLY A 392 3.06 -13.33 8.01
CA GLY A 392 3.82 -14.45 7.46
C GLY A 392 4.94 -14.01 6.51
N PHE A 393 4.82 -12.86 5.85
CA PHE A 393 5.86 -12.33 4.96
C PHE A 393 7.13 -11.91 5.70
N GLU A 394 7.03 -11.58 6.98
CA GLU A 394 8.17 -11.30 7.86
C GLU A 394 8.96 -12.56 8.23
N GLY A 395 8.36 -13.74 8.10
CA GLY A 395 8.96 -14.99 8.54
C GLY A 395 9.29 -14.96 10.04
N ASN A 396 10.52 -15.29 10.39
CA ASN A 396 10.96 -15.28 11.80
C ASN A 396 11.43 -13.88 12.29
N ALA A 397 11.17 -12.81 11.53
CA ALA A 397 11.61 -11.47 11.89
C ALA A 397 10.59 -10.76 12.80
N THR A 398 10.49 -11.18 14.06
CA THR A 398 9.54 -10.64 15.06
C THR A 398 9.57 -9.11 15.18
N GLY A 399 10.69 -8.49 14.84
CA GLY A 399 10.84 -7.04 14.88
C GLY A 399 9.92 -6.23 13.99
N MET A 400 9.36 -6.82 12.94
CA MET A 400 8.37 -6.15 12.08
C MET A 400 7.06 -5.94 12.83
N LEU A 401 6.55 -6.96 13.49
CA LEU A 401 5.31 -6.93 14.28
C LEU A 401 5.46 -6.04 15.52
N GLU A 402 6.58 -6.19 16.26
CA GLU A 402 6.88 -5.33 17.41
C GLU A 402 6.93 -3.84 17.02
N ALA A 403 7.49 -3.54 15.85
CA ALA A 403 7.53 -2.17 15.33
C ALA A 403 6.13 -1.66 14.93
N LEU A 404 5.30 -2.55 14.40
CA LEU A 404 3.93 -2.25 14.00
C LEU A 404 3.03 -1.95 15.20
N ASP A 405 3.13 -2.73 16.26
CA ASP A 405 2.40 -2.48 17.51
C ASP A 405 2.88 -1.21 18.23
N GLY A 406 4.11 -0.82 18.05
CA GLY A 406 4.72 0.35 18.69
C GLY A 406 5.43 0.01 20.00
N GLY A 407 5.76 -1.26 20.20
CA GLY A 407 6.67 -1.73 21.24
C GLY A 407 8.09 -1.21 21.04
N SER A 408 8.99 -1.56 21.95
CA SER A 408 10.41 -1.19 21.80
C SER A 408 10.99 -1.80 20.54
N PRO A 409 11.60 -1.03 19.62
CA PRO A 409 12.10 -1.58 18.37
C PRO A 409 13.20 -2.61 18.66
N PRO A 410 13.23 -3.69 17.90
CA PRO A 410 14.26 -4.70 18.04
C PRO A 410 15.64 -4.10 17.74
N LYS A 411 16.63 -4.57 18.45
CA LYS A 411 18.01 -4.30 18.08
C LYS A 411 18.26 -4.90 16.71
N ARG A 412 18.67 -4.12 15.72
CA ARG A 412 19.09 -4.65 14.42
C ARG A 412 20.04 -5.82 14.64
N VAL A 413 19.67 -6.97 14.15
CA VAL A 413 20.60 -8.09 14.07
C VAL A 413 21.63 -7.68 13.04
N SER A 414 22.85 -7.40 13.49
CA SER A 414 23.99 -7.21 12.59
C SER A 414 24.17 -8.55 11.86
N VAL A 415 23.80 -8.60 10.59
CA VAL A 415 24.18 -9.74 9.75
C VAL A 415 25.69 -9.74 9.70
N ALA A 416 26.29 -10.75 10.34
CA ALA A 416 27.73 -10.92 10.33
C ALA A 416 28.18 -11.08 8.87
N SER A 417 29.05 -10.18 8.44
CA SER A 417 29.75 -10.28 7.17
C SER A 417 30.55 -11.60 7.15
N HIS A 418 30.13 -12.54 6.36
CA HIS A 418 30.92 -13.69 5.97
C HIS A 418 31.53 -13.48 4.58
#